data_115c69be234e2aa4753ead91612227de
#
_entry.id   115c69be234e2aa4753ead91612227de
#
_cell.length_a   1.000
_cell.length_b   1.000
_cell.length_c   1.000
_cell.angle_alpha   90.00
_cell.angle_beta   90.00
_cell.angle_gamma   90.00
#
_symmetry.space_group_name_H-M   'P 1'
#
loop_
_entity.id
_entity.type
_entity.pdbx_description
1 polymer ?
#
loop_
_entity_poly.entity_id
_entity_poly.type
_entity_poly.pdbx_seq_one_letter_code
_entity_poly.pdbx_strand_id
1 'polypeptide(L)'
;MTHVLITGPRGVGKTTLIQRVLKTLGRPVRGFETKKEPALADPVRGEPLYIYTPGQPKRRTEENLLGWCRAGGPRVRPGAFDRFAGQLLRPVPADGLLLFDELGFMESREERFCRAVLARLDGDVPVIAAVKELDTPFLKTVRAHPKCRCFPITPENREALFPEVLAFLREQLADRRSGAGV
;
A
#
# COMPACT_ATOMS: atom_id res chain seq x y z
N MET A 1 4.50 4.46 -17.60
CA MET A 1 3.73 3.77 -16.52
C MET A 1 3.33 4.80 -15.47
N THR A 2 2.05 4.85 -15.08
CA THR A 2 1.55 5.74 -14.03
C THR A 2 0.88 4.92 -12.94
N HIS A 3 1.21 5.21 -11.68
CA HIS A 3 0.73 4.50 -10.50
C HIS A 3 -0.53 5.16 -9.93
N VAL A 4 -1.33 4.41 -9.20
CA VAL A 4 -2.57 4.86 -8.56
C VAL A 4 -2.36 5.06 -7.08
N LEU A 5 -2.62 6.26 -6.58
CA LEU A 5 -2.65 6.57 -5.15
C LEU A 5 -4.08 6.94 -4.73
N ILE A 6 -4.69 6.13 -3.89
CA ILE A 6 -5.99 6.44 -3.29
C ILE A 6 -5.73 7.23 -2.02
N THR A 7 -6.13 8.51 -2.01
CA THR A 7 -5.94 9.42 -0.87
C THR A 7 -7.29 9.78 -0.24
N GLY A 8 -7.29 10.13 1.05
CA GLY A 8 -8.51 10.50 1.76
C GLY A 8 -8.41 10.20 3.26
N PRO A 9 -9.37 10.68 4.06
CA PRO A 9 -9.35 10.54 5.50
C PRO A 9 -9.42 9.07 5.95
N ARG A 10 -9.11 8.84 7.23
CA ARG A 10 -9.20 7.51 7.82
C ARG A 10 -10.66 7.01 7.81
N GLY A 11 -10.84 5.75 7.42
CA GLY A 11 -12.16 5.10 7.44
C GLY A 11 -13.08 5.44 6.25
N VAL A 12 -12.64 6.28 5.31
CA VAL A 12 -13.46 6.69 4.14
C VAL A 12 -13.71 5.56 3.12
N GLY A 13 -12.96 4.46 3.21
CA GLY A 13 -13.15 3.30 2.33
C GLY A 13 -12.02 3.04 1.33
N LYS A 14 -10.81 3.62 1.52
CA LYS A 14 -9.65 3.39 0.62
C LYS A 14 -9.36 1.91 0.39
N THR A 15 -9.14 1.15 1.46
CA THR A 15 -8.91 -0.29 1.42
C THR A 15 -10.05 -1.04 0.72
N THR A 16 -11.30 -0.69 1.02
CA THR A 16 -12.49 -1.31 0.41
C THR A 16 -12.52 -1.10 -1.10
N LEU A 17 -12.26 0.12 -1.57
CA LEU A 17 -12.17 0.46 -2.98
C LEU A 17 -11.05 -0.36 -3.65
N ILE A 18 -9.85 -0.36 -3.07
CA ILE A 18 -8.69 -1.10 -3.58
C ILE A 18 -9.00 -2.59 -3.69
N GLN A 19 -9.54 -3.21 -2.65
CA GLN A 19 -9.87 -4.64 -2.65
C GLN A 19 -10.91 -4.99 -3.73
N ARG A 20 -11.91 -4.13 -3.94
CA ARG A 20 -12.91 -4.29 -5.00
C ARG A 20 -12.27 -4.21 -6.39
N VAL A 21 -11.36 -3.26 -6.61
CA VAL A 21 -10.60 -3.11 -7.86
C VAL A 21 -9.72 -4.33 -8.11
N LEU A 22 -8.93 -4.76 -7.14
CA LEU A 22 -8.05 -5.92 -7.26
C LEU A 22 -8.82 -7.21 -7.56
N LYS A 23 -9.95 -7.43 -6.87
CA LYS A 23 -10.84 -8.58 -7.11
C LYS A 23 -11.37 -8.58 -8.53
N THR A 24 -11.76 -7.42 -9.05
CA THR A 24 -12.31 -7.29 -10.42
C THR A 24 -11.23 -7.43 -11.49
N LEU A 25 -9.99 -7.00 -11.22
CA LEU A 25 -8.85 -7.19 -12.11
C LEU A 25 -8.44 -8.67 -12.22
N GLY A 26 -8.53 -9.44 -11.14
CA GLY A 26 -8.16 -10.86 -11.11
C GLY A 26 -6.70 -11.11 -11.49
N ARG A 27 -5.78 -10.21 -11.15
CA ARG A 27 -4.36 -10.28 -11.49
C ARG A 27 -3.50 -10.67 -10.29
N PRO A 28 -2.31 -11.26 -10.51
CA PRO A 28 -1.37 -11.51 -9.43
C PRO A 28 -0.99 -10.21 -8.71
N VAL A 29 -1.05 -10.22 -7.38
CA VAL A 29 -0.72 -9.07 -6.54
C VAL A 29 0.48 -9.40 -5.67
N ARG A 30 1.43 -8.47 -5.60
CA ARG A 30 2.56 -8.46 -4.66
C ARG A 30 2.51 -7.18 -3.84
N GLY A 31 3.45 -6.99 -2.92
CA GLY A 31 3.49 -5.81 -2.07
C GLY A 31 3.08 -6.13 -0.64
N PHE A 32 2.29 -5.28 -0.01
CA PHE A 32 1.88 -5.46 1.38
C PHE A 32 0.49 -4.93 1.69
N GLU A 33 -0.08 -5.50 2.76
CA GLU A 33 -1.24 -5.00 3.49
C GLU A 33 -0.87 -4.84 4.96
N THR A 34 -1.25 -3.74 5.59
CA THR A 34 -1.12 -3.57 7.03
C THR A 34 -2.48 -3.69 7.71
N LYS A 35 -2.53 -4.36 8.86
CA LYS A 35 -3.78 -4.53 9.59
C LYS A 35 -3.58 -4.41 11.09
N LYS A 36 -4.40 -3.57 11.70
CA LYS A 36 -4.55 -3.57 13.15
C LYS A 36 -5.40 -4.74 13.60
N GLU A 37 -5.07 -5.29 14.77
CA GLU A 37 -5.83 -6.37 15.39
C GLU A 37 -6.36 -5.93 16.77
N PRO A 38 -7.48 -5.16 16.82
CA PRO A 38 -8.02 -4.64 18.06
C PRO A 38 -8.37 -5.73 19.09
N ALA A 39 -8.78 -6.91 18.62
CA ALA A 39 -9.05 -8.06 19.48
C ALA A 39 -7.84 -8.57 20.28
N LEU A 40 -6.62 -8.14 19.87
CA LEU A 40 -5.36 -8.46 20.55
C LEU A 40 -4.77 -7.24 21.26
N ALA A 41 -5.57 -6.22 21.54
CA ALA A 41 -5.10 -5.01 22.20
C ALA A 41 -4.53 -5.34 23.59
N ASP A 42 -3.33 -4.82 23.84
CA ASP A 42 -2.66 -4.89 25.14
C ASP A 42 -2.93 -3.58 25.91
N PRO A 43 -3.30 -3.64 27.20
CA PRO A 43 -3.60 -2.44 27.99
C PRO A 43 -2.46 -1.42 28.05
N VAL A 44 -1.21 -1.88 27.97
CA VAL A 44 -0.01 -1.05 28.04
C VAL A 44 0.53 -0.67 26.67
N ARG A 45 0.56 -1.64 25.74
CA ARG A 45 1.16 -1.48 24.41
C ARG A 45 0.18 -0.91 23.38
N GLY A 46 -1.11 -1.16 23.51
CA GLY A 46 -2.16 -0.77 22.56
C GLY A 46 -2.48 -1.86 21.53
N GLU A 47 -3.07 -1.46 20.41
CA GLU A 47 -3.48 -2.35 19.33
C GLU A 47 -2.27 -2.76 18.48
N PRO A 48 -1.96 -4.07 18.33
CA PRO A 48 -0.86 -4.52 17.46
C PRO A 48 -1.19 -4.28 15.98
N LEU A 49 -0.16 -3.89 15.23
CA LEU A 49 -0.21 -3.70 13.77
C LEU A 49 0.69 -4.73 13.11
N TYR A 50 0.14 -5.48 12.21
CA TYR A 50 0.84 -6.50 11.42
C TYR A 50 0.93 -6.11 9.95
N ILE A 51 1.99 -6.58 9.27
CA ILE A 51 2.16 -6.51 7.81
C ILE A 51 2.00 -7.89 7.21
N TYR A 52 1.30 -7.97 6.08
CA TYR A 52 1.00 -9.21 5.39
C TYR A 52 1.34 -9.11 3.91
N THR A 53 1.71 -10.24 3.31
CA THR A 53 1.81 -10.37 1.85
C THR A 53 0.41 -10.59 1.27
N PRO A 54 -0.02 -9.81 0.26
CA PRO A 54 -1.31 -10.00 -0.39
C PRO A 54 -1.49 -11.42 -0.94
N GLY A 55 -2.70 -11.96 -0.79
CA GLY A 55 -3.03 -13.31 -1.27
C GLY A 55 -2.45 -14.46 -0.45
N GLN A 56 -1.72 -14.19 0.63
CA GLN A 56 -1.23 -15.21 1.56
C GLN A 56 -2.11 -15.31 2.81
N PRO A 57 -2.16 -16.49 3.47
CA PRO A 57 -2.86 -16.61 4.75
C PRO A 57 -2.30 -15.59 5.77
N LYS A 58 -3.19 -14.82 6.40
CA LYS A 58 -2.82 -13.79 7.38
C LYS A 58 -2.45 -14.44 8.74
N ARG A 59 -1.28 -15.03 8.82
CA ARG A 59 -0.71 -15.56 10.06
C ARG A 59 -0.05 -14.44 10.84
N ARG A 60 -0.34 -14.36 12.15
CA ARG A 60 0.27 -13.41 13.07
C ARG A 60 1.50 -14.06 13.69
N THR A 61 2.66 -13.44 13.45
CA THR A 61 3.96 -13.90 13.95
C THR A 61 4.76 -12.70 14.46
N GLU A 62 5.81 -12.97 15.22
CA GLU A 62 6.76 -11.93 15.62
C GLU A 62 7.49 -11.27 14.42
N GLU A 63 7.62 -12.00 13.32
CA GLU A 63 8.31 -11.52 12.12
C GLU A 63 7.52 -10.45 11.37
N ASN A 64 6.18 -10.55 11.37
CA ASN A 64 5.32 -9.59 10.68
C ASN A 64 4.61 -8.60 11.59
N LEU A 65 4.91 -8.61 12.90
CA LEU A 65 4.48 -7.58 13.84
C LEU A 65 5.32 -6.31 13.66
N LEU A 66 4.68 -5.23 13.19
CA LEU A 66 5.31 -3.93 12.97
C LEU A 66 5.44 -3.11 14.25
N GLY A 67 4.50 -3.26 15.17
CA GLY A 67 4.45 -2.48 16.40
C GLY A 67 3.04 -2.35 16.93
N TRP A 68 2.79 -1.29 17.70
CA TRP A 68 1.51 -1.06 18.37
C TRP A 68 1.02 0.37 18.16
N CYS A 69 -0.31 0.52 18.06
CA CYS A 69 -1.00 1.80 18.00
C CYS A 69 -1.68 2.08 19.34
N ARG A 70 -1.37 3.20 19.98
CA ARG A 70 -1.95 3.63 21.24
C ARG A 70 -2.28 5.12 21.24
N ALA A 71 -3.01 5.61 22.24
CA ALA A 71 -3.41 7.02 22.36
C ALA A 71 -2.24 8.01 22.33
N GLY A 72 -1.06 7.64 22.89
CA GLY A 72 0.15 8.46 22.85
C GLY A 72 0.98 8.35 21.56
N GLY A 73 0.43 7.78 20.51
CA GLY A 73 1.11 7.57 19.23
C GLY A 73 1.62 6.14 19.03
N PRO A 74 1.96 5.78 17.78
CA PRO A 74 2.42 4.45 17.45
C PRO A 74 3.83 4.18 18.00
N ARG A 75 4.08 2.93 18.37
CA ARG A 75 5.42 2.39 18.68
C ARG A 75 5.80 1.37 17.63
N VAL A 76 6.77 1.71 16.80
CA VAL A 76 7.34 0.81 15.79
C VAL A 76 8.41 -0.08 16.44
N ARG A 77 8.41 -1.35 16.08
CA ARG A 77 9.50 -2.26 16.45
C ARG A 77 10.71 -1.98 15.57
N PRO A 78 11.92 -1.80 16.14
CA PRO A 78 13.12 -1.53 15.35
C PRO A 78 13.33 -2.57 14.24
N GLY A 79 13.58 -2.11 13.02
CA GLY A 79 13.85 -2.95 11.85
C GLY A 79 12.66 -3.79 11.35
N ALA A 80 11.44 -3.60 11.88
CA ALA A 80 10.29 -4.40 11.46
C ALA A 80 9.92 -4.14 9.99
N PHE A 81 9.91 -2.90 9.57
CA PHE A 81 9.68 -2.51 8.17
C PHE A 81 10.85 -2.88 7.27
N ASP A 82 12.08 -2.73 7.74
CA ASP A 82 13.29 -3.02 6.97
C ASP A 82 13.40 -4.50 6.58
N ARG A 83 12.94 -5.40 7.45
CA ARG A 83 12.83 -6.84 7.11
C ARG A 83 11.91 -7.06 5.92
N PHE A 84 10.86 -6.26 5.79
CA PHE A 84 9.91 -6.37 4.70
C PHE A 84 10.36 -5.66 3.41
N ALA A 85 11.28 -4.70 3.50
CA ALA A 85 11.80 -3.94 2.36
C ALA A 85 12.35 -4.83 1.25
N GLY A 86 13.09 -5.88 1.60
CA GLY A 86 13.61 -6.86 0.63
C GLY A 86 12.52 -7.62 -0.12
N GLN A 87 11.37 -7.86 0.50
CA GLN A 87 10.23 -8.52 -0.14
C GLN A 87 9.57 -7.62 -1.19
N LEU A 88 9.56 -6.31 -0.96
CA LEU A 88 9.01 -5.35 -1.93
C LEU A 88 9.79 -5.36 -3.24
N LEU A 89 11.09 -5.64 -3.20
CA LEU A 89 11.96 -5.64 -4.38
C LEU A 89 11.96 -6.97 -5.16
N ARG A 90 11.24 -8.00 -4.70
CA ARG A 90 11.13 -9.28 -5.42
C ARG A 90 10.41 -9.11 -6.75
N PRO A 91 10.73 -9.95 -7.76
CA PRO A 91 10.05 -9.93 -9.05
C PRO A 91 8.54 -10.05 -8.93
N VAL A 92 7.84 -9.28 -9.77
CA VAL A 92 6.38 -9.32 -9.90
C VAL A 92 6.06 -9.98 -11.24
N PRO A 93 5.09 -10.91 -11.31
CA PRO A 93 4.65 -11.52 -12.57
C PRO A 93 4.39 -10.47 -13.66
N ALA A 94 4.62 -10.81 -14.92
CA ALA A 94 4.49 -9.87 -16.04
C ALA A 94 3.10 -9.22 -16.13
N ASP A 95 2.04 -9.95 -15.74
CA ASP A 95 0.67 -9.48 -15.70
C ASP A 95 0.20 -9.02 -14.30
N GLY A 96 1.13 -8.96 -13.33
CA GLY A 96 0.86 -8.60 -11.94
C GLY A 96 1.03 -7.12 -11.65
N LEU A 97 0.61 -6.73 -10.45
CA LEU A 97 0.74 -5.37 -9.90
C LEU A 97 1.17 -5.39 -8.43
N LEU A 98 1.52 -4.22 -7.92
CA LEU A 98 1.89 -4.02 -6.53
C LEU A 98 0.75 -3.34 -5.76
N LEU A 99 0.52 -3.82 -4.55
CA LEU A 99 -0.37 -3.21 -3.55
C LEU A 99 0.46 -2.66 -2.40
N PHE A 100 0.21 -1.40 -2.02
CA PHE A 100 0.70 -0.80 -0.77
C PHE A 100 -0.50 -0.31 0.05
N ASP A 101 -0.95 -1.11 1.01
CA ASP A 101 -2.12 -0.78 1.84
C ASP A 101 -1.79 -0.93 3.35
N GLU A 102 -1.49 0.14 4.01
CA GLU A 102 -1.60 1.55 3.73
C GLU A 102 -0.24 2.23 3.99
N LEU A 103 0.16 3.21 3.17
CA LEU A 103 1.30 4.08 3.45
C LEU A 103 0.87 5.17 4.43
N GLY A 104 1.58 5.31 5.55
CA GLY A 104 1.19 6.19 6.65
C GLY A 104 2.36 6.78 7.43
N PHE A 105 2.18 6.94 8.73
CA PHE A 105 3.15 7.59 9.59
C PHE A 105 4.26 6.62 10.07
N MET A 106 3.92 5.35 10.33
CA MET A 106 4.83 4.44 11.03
C MET A 106 6.07 4.12 10.21
N GLU A 107 5.93 3.90 8.92
CA GLU A 107 7.03 3.60 7.99
C GLU A 107 7.84 4.83 7.58
N SER A 108 7.32 6.04 7.79
CA SER A 108 7.95 7.29 7.30
C SER A 108 9.35 7.56 7.87
N ARG A 109 9.79 6.83 8.90
CA ARG A 109 11.12 6.90 9.48
C ARG A 109 12.00 5.68 9.18
N GLU A 110 11.46 4.70 8.44
CA GLU A 110 12.11 3.44 8.09
C GLU A 110 12.77 3.58 6.71
N GLU A 111 14.01 4.08 6.68
CA GLU A 111 14.68 4.52 5.44
C GLU A 111 14.77 3.44 4.36
N ARG A 112 15.11 2.20 4.73
CA ARG A 112 15.23 1.10 3.75
C ARG A 112 13.88 0.77 3.14
N PHE A 113 12.82 0.77 3.95
CA PHE A 113 11.46 0.55 3.49
C PHE A 113 10.99 1.68 2.58
N CYS A 114 11.19 2.94 2.99
CA CYS A 114 10.84 4.11 2.18
C CYS A 114 11.57 4.10 0.83
N ARG A 115 12.86 3.78 0.81
CA ARG A 115 13.63 3.63 -0.45
C ARG A 115 13.10 2.51 -1.32
N ALA A 116 12.72 1.36 -0.75
CA ALA A 116 12.13 0.26 -1.51
C ALA A 116 10.78 0.64 -2.14
N VAL A 117 9.94 1.38 -1.42
CA VAL A 117 8.68 1.92 -1.96
C VAL A 117 8.95 2.87 -3.12
N LEU A 118 9.85 3.86 -2.95
CA LEU A 118 10.17 4.82 -4.00
C LEU A 118 10.79 4.15 -5.23
N ALA A 119 11.69 3.17 -5.04
CA ALA A 119 12.25 2.39 -6.14
C ALA A 119 11.17 1.63 -6.94
N ARG A 120 10.07 1.23 -6.30
CA ARG A 120 8.93 0.65 -7.00
C ARG A 120 8.10 1.68 -7.76
N LEU A 121 7.98 2.90 -7.23
CA LEU A 121 7.33 4.01 -7.93
C LEU A 121 8.18 4.54 -9.10
N ASP A 122 9.50 4.42 -9.04
CA ASP A 122 10.38 4.71 -10.19
C ASP A 122 10.28 3.67 -11.31
N GLY A 123 9.85 2.45 -10.96
CA GLY A 123 9.78 1.32 -11.88
C GLY A 123 8.57 1.31 -12.81
N ASP A 124 8.41 0.21 -13.55
CA ASP A 124 7.35 0.02 -14.57
C ASP A 124 6.34 -1.07 -14.19
N VAL A 125 6.32 -1.48 -12.93
CA VAL A 125 5.26 -2.34 -12.39
C VAL A 125 4.13 -1.47 -11.85
N PRO A 126 2.88 -1.60 -12.33
CA PRO A 126 1.78 -0.80 -11.82
C PRO A 126 1.64 -0.95 -10.30
N VAL A 127 1.46 0.17 -9.62
CA VAL A 127 1.19 0.21 -8.17
C VAL A 127 -0.20 0.77 -7.94
N ILE A 128 -0.94 0.16 -7.01
CA ILE A 128 -2.09 0.77 -6.36
C ILE A 128 -1.80 0.88 -4.87
N ALA A 129 -1.93 2.09 -4.32
CA ALA A 129 -1.63 2.35 -2.92
C ALA A 129 -2.74 3.12 -2.21
N ALA A 130 -3.02 2.75 -0.96
CA ALA A 130 -3.73 3.62 -0.02
C ALA A 130 -2.70 4.52 0.67
N VAL A 131 -2.90 5.83 0.64
CA VAL A 131 -1.97 6.80 1.21
C VAL A 131 -2.72 7.70 2.20
N LYS A 132 -2.21 7.80 3.42
CA LYS A 132 -2.76 8.72 4.43
C LYS A 132 -2.48 10.17 4.07
N GLU A 133 -3.44 11.02 4.38
CA GLU A 133 -3.30 12.48 4.28
C GLU A 133 -2.55 13.04 5.50
N LEU A 134 -1.28 12.65 5.62
CA LEU A 134 -0.37 13.13 6.66
C LEU A 134 0.83 13.83 6.02
N ASP A 135 1.33 14.85 6.69
CA ASP A 135 2.42 15.69 6.20
C ASP A 135 3.81 15.22 6.68
N THR A 136 4.15 13.96 6.39
CA THR A 136 5.53 13.51 6.52
C THR A 136 6.31 13.76 5.23
N PRO A 137 7.64 13.99 5.28
CA PRO A 137 8.46 14.16 4.08
C PRO A 137 8.28 13.00 3.10
N PHE A 138 8.28 11.76 3.58
CA PHE A 138 8.07 10.57 2.76
C PHE A 138 6.72 10.58 2.01
N LEU A 139 5.61 10.82 2.73
CA LEU A 139 4.29 10.82 2.11
C LEU A 139 4.09 12.00 1.14
N LYS A 140 4.73 13.15 1.39
CA LYS A 140 4.78 14.26 0.43
C LYS A 140 5.50 13.83 -0.85
N THR A 141 6.67 13.19 -0.74
CA THR A 141 7.41 12.65 -1.88
C THR A 141 6.60 11.63 -2.67
N VAL A 142 5.90 10.71 -1.99
CA VAL A 142 5.04 9.71 -2.64
C VAL A 142 3.90 10.40 -3.42
N ARG A 143 3.19 11.35 -2.80
CA ARG A 143 2.07 12.06 -3.46
C ARG A 143 2.52 12.95 -4.61
N ALA A 144 3.72 13.52 -4.54
CA ALA A 144 4.30 14.38 -5.58
C ALA A 144 5.11 13.60 -6.62
N HIS A 145 5.17 12.28 -6.54
CA HIS A 145 5.97 11.46 -7.43
C HIS A 145 5.48 11.58 -8.89
N PRO A 146 6.35 11.87 -9.89
CA PRO A 146 5.93 12.18 -11.26
C PRO A 146 5.21 11.03 -11.97
N LYS A 147 5.47 9.79 -11.56
CA LYS A 147 4.78 8.60 -12.07
C LYS A 147 3.52 8.24 -11.27
N CYS A 148 3.02 9.11 -10.37
CA CYS A 148 1.85 8.83 -9.54
C CYS A 148 0.68 9.76 -9.89
N ARG A 149 -0.52 9.19 -9.94
CA ARG A 149 -1.78 9.94 -10.01
C ARG A 149 -2.57 9.70 -8.73
N CYS A 150 -2.94 10.79 -8.06
CA CYS A 150 -3.78 10.76 -6.87
C CYS A 150 -5.27 10.73 -7.24
N PHE A 151 -6.02 9.86 -6.57
CA PHE A 151 -7.46 9.71 -6.65
C PHE A 151 -8.05 9.98 -5.26
N PRO A 152 -8.47 11.21 -4.96
CA PRO A 152 -9.07 11.54 -3.69
C PRO A 152 -10.43 10.84 -3.54
N ILE A 153 -10.59 10.04 -2.46
CA ILE A 153 -11.85 9.36 -2.16
C ILE A 153 -12.60 10.11 -1.06
N THR A 154 -13.90 10.30 -1.28
CA THR A 154 -14.85 10.83 -0.29
C THR A 154 -16.04 9.88 -0.15
N PRO A 155 -16.89 10.04 0.89
CA PRO A 155 -18.13 9.26 0.99
C PRO A 155 -19.05 9.40 -0.22
N GLU A 156 -19.04 10.57 -0.87
CA GLU A 156 -19.93 10.92 -1.98
C GLU A 156 -19.44 10.33 -3.31
N ASN A 157 -18.11 10.25 -3.52
CA ASN A 157 -17.55 9.85 -4.83
C ASN A 157 -17.10 8.39 -4.91
N ARG A 158 -17.06 7.63 -3.81
CA ARG A 158 -16.45 6.29 -3.76
C ARG A 158 -17.02 5.30 -4.76
N GLU A 159 -18.31 5.38 -5.08
CA GLU A 159 -18.92 4.49 -6.07
C GLU A 159 -18.54 4.89 -7.49
N ALA A 160 -18.50 6.18 -7.80
CA ALA A 160 -18.05 6.70 -9.10
C ALA A 160 -16.55 6.49 -9.33
N LEU A 161 -15.75 6.55 -8.25
CA LEU A 161 -14.30 6.39 -8.32
C LEU A 161 -13.89 4.94 -8.67
N PHE A 162 -14.70 3.95 -8.33
CA PHE A 162 -14.40 2.55 -8.64
C PHE A 162 -14.20 2.28 -10.13
N PRO A 163 -15.13 2.59 -11.04
CA PRO A 163 -14.94 2.35 -12.48
C PRO A 163 -13.79 3.19 -13.04
N GLU A 164 -13.56 4.41 -12.54
CA GLU A 164 -12.46 5.28 -12.99
C GLU A 164 -11.10 4.65 -12.67
N VAL A 165 -10.87 4.25 -11.44
CA VAL A 165 -9.62 3.61 -11.00
C VAL A 165 -9.42 2.27 -11.71
N LEU A 166 -10.47 1.49 -11.88
CA LEU A 166 -10.42 0.21 -12.58
C LEU A 166 -10.01 0.37 -14.04
N ALA A 167 -10.62 1.31 -14.77
CA ALA A 167 -10.31 1.59 -16.17
C ALA A 167 -8.85 2.06 -16.28
N PHE A 168 -8.43 3.00 -15.45
CA PHE A 168 -7.06 3.51 -15.44
C PHE A 168 -6.02 2.40 -15.22
N LEU A 169 -6.22 1.52 -14.24
CA LEU A 169 -5.29 0.41 -14.00
C LEU A 169 -5.26 -0.62 -15.14
N ARG A 170 -6.39 -0.84 -15.81
CA ARG A 170 -6.44 -1.72 -17.01
C ARG A 170 -5.56 -1.18 -18.13
N GLU A 171 -5.60 0.12 -18.39
CA GLU A 171 -4.74 0.79 -19.37
C GLU A 171 -3.26 0.60 -19.00
N GLN A 172 -2.87 0.88 -17.75
CA GLN A 172 -1.49 0.71 -17.30
C GLN A 172 -1.00 -0.75 -17.41
N LEU A 173 -1.86 -1.72 -17.16
CA LEU A 173 -1.53 -3.15 -17.30
C LEU A 173 -1.43 -3.59 -18.78
N ALA A 174 -2.18 -2.96 -19.69
CA ALA A 174 -2.09 -3.23 -21.12
C ALA A 174 -0.78 -2.69 -21.70
N ASP A 175 -0.42 -1.44 -21.37
CA ASP A 175 0.84 -0.79 -21.80
C ASP A 175 2.07 -1.59 -21.39
N ARG A 176 2.07 -2.16 -20.18
CA ARG A 176 3.17 -2.99 -19.70
C ARG A 176 3.38 -4.25 -20.53
N ARG A 177 2.31 -4.86 -21.03
CA ARG A 177 2.40 -6.05 -21.88
C ARG A 177 3.00 -5.73 -23.25
N SER A 178 2.63 -4.59 -23.82
CA SER A 178 3.11 -4.12 -25.10
C SER A 178 4.60 -3.75 -25.06
N GLY A 179 5.08 -3.20 -23.94
CA GLY A 179 6.50 -2.81 -23.76
C GLY A 179 7.43 -3.97 -23.42
N ALA A 180 6.93 -5.13 -23.02
CA ALA A 180 7.74 -6.32 -22.68
C ALA A 180 8.02 -7.23 -23.89
N GLY A 181 7.57 -6.87 -25.09
CA GLY A 181 7.66 -7.64 -26.32
C GLY A 181 8.66 -7.08 -27.36
N VAL A 182 9.61 -6.19 -26.95
CA VAL A 182 10.65 -5.65 -27.83
C VAL A 182 12.03 -6.09 -27.35
#